data_4675d13875b4d75d52688dc61964b033
#
_entry.id   4675d13875b4d75d52688dc61964b033
#
_cell.length_a   1.000
_cell.length_b   1.000
_cell.length_c   1.000
_cell.angle_alpha   90.00
_cell.angle_beta   90.00
_cell.angle_gamma   90.00
#
_symmetry.space_group_name_H-M   'P 1'
#
loop_
_entity.id
_entity.type
_entity.pdbx_description
1 polymer ?
#
loop_
_entity_poly.entity_id
_entity_poly.type
_entity_poly.pdbx_seq_one_letter_code
_entity_poly.pdbx_strand_id
1 'polypeptide(L)'
;MARIELNLPDDFSFSTDVRVRISDINYGNHLGNDALLSLVHEARLQFLQSRGFSELDIDGCGLILTDAVILYKSQGFHGDLLSILAAVGDFNKYGCDFFFKVIQKNSGKEVARAKTGIVFFDYNRQKMAPVPAAFLDAFR
;
A
#
# COMPACT_ATOMS: atom_id res chain seq x y z
N MET A 1 21.18 18.04 -3.17
CA MET A 1 20.17 17.09 -3.69
C MET A 1 18.94 17.12 -2.82
N ALA A 2 17.78 17.34 -3.42
CA ALA A 2 16.52 17.32 -2.71
C ALA A 2 16.10 15.89 -2.36
N ARG A 3 15.65 15.68 -1.14
CA ARG A 3 15.07 14.41 -0.72
C ARG A 3 13.57 14.49 -0.79
N ILE A 4 12.95 13.39 -1.19
CA ILE A 4 11.50 13.28 -1.20
C ILE A 4 11.02 13.14 0.23
N GLU A 5 9.97 13.89 0.57
CA GLU A 5 9.29 13.75 1.82
C GLU A 5 7.90 13.16 1.58
N LEU A 6 7.47 12.32 2.49
CA LEU A 6 6.13 11.74 2.44
C LEU A 6 5.49 11.89 3.81
N ASN A 7 4.47 12.74 3.87
CA ASN A 7 3.68 12.91 5.06
C ASN A 7 2.55 11.88 5.07
N LEU A 8 2.46 11.13 6.15
CA LEU A 8 1.41 10.13 6.32
C LEU A 8 0.20 10.76 7.02
N PRO A 9 -1.01 10.22 6.79
CA PRO A 9 -2.15 10.65 7.57
C PRO A 9 -1.97 10.30 9.05
N ASP A 10 -2.71 10.98 9.91
CA ASP A 10 -2.62 10.75 11.35
C ASP A 10 -3.25 9.42 11.76
N ASP A 11 -4.28 9.00 11.04
CA ASP A 11 -5.03 7.79 11.36
C ASP A 11 -4.95 6.77 10.23
N PHE A 12 -4.88 5.50 10.63
CA PHE A 12 -4.87 4.37 9.72
C PHE A 12 -6.07 3.49 10.04
N SER A 13 -6.84 3.14 9.00
CA SER A 13 -8.08 2.37 9.18
C SER A 13 -7.89 0.86 9.03
N PHE A 14 -6.68 0.41 8.71
CA PHE A 14 -6.37 -1.00 8.52
C PHE A 14 -4.93 -1.29 8.92
N SER A 15 -4.70 -2.49 9.43
CA SER A 15 -3.34 -2.99 9.66
C SER A 15 -3.30 -4.48 9.44
N THR A 16 -2.13 -4.97 9.04
CA THR A 16 -1.88 -6.40 8.91
C THR A 16 -0.43 -6.69 9.26
N ASP A 17 -0.18 -7.89 9.76
CA ASP A 17 1.16 -8.34 10.10
C ASP A 17 1.68 -9.25 8.99
N VAL A 18 2.89 -8.98 8.53
CA VAL A 18 3.54 -9.78 7.49
C VAL A 18 4.94 -10.14 7.97
N ARG A 19 5.29 -11.43 7.84
CA ARG A 19 6.63 -11.87 8.21
C ARG A 19 7.58 -11.75 7.03
N VAL A 20 8.78 -11.24 7.29
CA VAL A 20 9.84 -11.19 6.29
C VAL A 20 10.34 -12.60 6.03
N ARG A 21 10.25 -13.05 4.77
CA ARG A 21 10.65 -14.39 4.34
C ARG A 21 12.02 -14.34 3.70
N ILE A 22 12.63 -15.52 3.54
CA ILE A 22 13.94 -15.60 2.87
C ILE A 22 13.89 -15.03 1.44
N SER A 23 12.76 -15.19 0.75
CA SER A 23 12.57 -14.65 -0.60
C SER A 23 12.53 -13.13 -0.64
N ASP A 24 12.38 -12.47 0.51
CA ASP A 24 12.33 -11.02 0.62
C ASP A 24 13.70 -10.41 0.91
N ILE A 25 14.71 -11.24 1.11
CA ILE A 25 16.05 -10.83 1.54
C ILE A 25 16.96 -10.64 0.33
N ASN A 26 17.71 -9.54 0.32
CA ASN A 26 18.65 -9.25 -0.75
C ASN A 26 20.06 -9.79 -0.42
N TYR A 27 21.00 -9.54 -1.33
CA TYR A 27 22.37 -10.02 -1.15
C TYR A 27 23.11 -9.38 0.04
N GLY A 28 22.59 -8.29 0.58
CA GLY A 28 23.13 -7.65 1.80
C GLY A 28 22.56 -8.23 3.09
N ASN A 29 21.79 -9.31 3.03
CA ASN A 29 21.19 -10.01 4.17
C ASN A 29 20.11 -9.22 4.90
N HIS A 30 19.49 -8.23 4.24
CA HIS A 30 18.33 -7.54 4.80
C HIS A 30 17.25 -7.37 3.76
N LEU A 31 16.07 -6.92 4.24
CA LEU A 31 14.89 -6.73 3.41
C LEU A 31 15.22 -5.92 2.17
N GLY A 32 14.94 -6.48 1.01
CA GLY A 32 15.22 -5.84 -0.27
C GLY A 32 14.30 -4.66 -0.55
N ASN A 33 14.81 -3.68 -1.25
CA ASN A 33 14.05 -2.49 -1.64
C ASN A 33 12.83 -2.86 -2.48
N ASP A 34 12.99 -3.80 -3.40
CA ASP A 34 11.93 -4.29 -4.27
C ASP A 34 10.92 -5.16 -3.51
N ALA A 35 11.38 -5.96 -2.57
CA ALA A 35 10.51 -6.82 -1.77
C ALA A 35 9.54 -5.99 -0.94
N LEU A 36 9.96 -4.82 -0.46
CA LEU A 36 9.10 -3.95 0.32
C LEU A 36 7.85 -3.52 -0.47
N LEU A 37 8.01 -3.22 -1.75
CA LEU A 37 6.87 -2.86 -2.60
C LEU A 37 5.87 -4.03 -2.71
N SER A 38 6.37 -5.26 -2.79
CA SER A 38 5.52 -6.46 -2.82
C SER A 38 4.78 -6.66 -1.50
N LEU A 39 5.42 -6.38 -0.37
CA LEU A 39 4.76 -6.49 0.94
C LEU A 39 3.67 -5.43 1.09
N VAL A 40 3.91 -4.23 0.60
CA VAL A 40 2.90 -3.16 0.57
C VAL A 40 1.73 -3.55 -0.33
N HIS A 41 2.01 -4.19 -1.46
CA HIS A 41 0.97 -4.71 -2.36
C HIS A 41 0.10 -5.75 -1.65
N GLU A 42 0.72 -6.66 -0.91
CA GLU A 42 -0.01 -7.65 -0.12
C GLU A 42 -0.95 -6.97 0.89
N ALA A 43 -0.46 -5.94 1.57
CA ALA A 43 -1.27 -5.18 2.53
C ALA A 43 -2.45 -4.48 1.85
N ARG A 44 -2.24 -3.90 0.67
CA ARG A 44 -3.32 -3.27 -0.10
C ARG A 44 -4.39 -4.29 -0.48
N LEU A 45 -3.97 -5.46 -0.95
CA LEU A 45 -4.91 -6.53 -1.32
C LEU A 45 -5.76 -6.95 -0.13
N GLN A 46 -5.13 -7.16 1.04
CA GLN A 46 -5.85 -7.52 2.26
C GLN A 46 -6.80 -6.42 2.71
N PHE A 47 -6.39 -5.17 2.58
CA PHE A 47 -7.23 -4.02 2.92
C PHE A 47 -8.49 -4.00 2.05
N LEU A 48 -8.33 -4.18 0.74
CA LEU A 48 -9.46 -4.26 -0.19
C LEU A 48 -10.38 -5.43 0.18
N GLN A 49 -9.82 -6.61 0.43
CA GLN A 49 -10.59 -7.80 0.80
C GLN A 49 -11.37 -7.58 2.10
N SER A 50 -10.81 -6.84 3.05
CA SER A 50 -11.48 -6.55 4.32
C SER A 50 -12.75 -5.71 4.13
N ARG A 51 -12.87 -5.04 2.98
CA ARG A 51 -14.03 -4.23 2.62
C ARG A 51 -14.89 -4.88 1.53
N GLY A 52 -14.60 -6.14 1.18
CA GLY A 52 -15.37 -6.89 0.20
C GLY A 52 -14.99 -6.66 -1.25
N PHE A 53 -13.80 -6.13 -1.50
CA PHE A 53 -13.32 -5.83 -2.85
C PHE A 53 -12.09 -6.66 -3.22
N SER A 54 -11.79 -6.70 -4.52
CA SER A 54 -10.49 -7.16 -5.04
C SER A 54 -9.94 -6.09 -5.98
N GLU A 55 -8.67 -6.21 -6.37
CA GLU A 55 -8.07 -5.23 -7.28
C GLU A 55 -8.68 -5.25 -8.68
N LEU A 56 -9.25 -6.37 -9.10
CA LEU A 56 -9.88 -6.52 -10.40
C LEU A 56 -11.38 -6.22 -10.37
N ASP A 57 -11.99 -6.19 -9.19
CA ASP A 57 -13.43 -6.00 -9.07
C ASP A 57 -13.76 -5.09 -7.87
N ILE A 58 -13.83 -3.81 -8.18
CA ILE A 58 -14.31 -2.79 -7.25
C ILE A 58 -15.53 -2.16 -7.92
N ASP A 59 -16.69 -2.74 -7.63
CA ASP A 59 -17.97 -2.33 -8.21
C ASP A 59 -17.91 -2.33 -9.75
N GLY A 60 -17.32 -3.39 -10.32
CA GLY A 60 -17.19 -3.57 -11.77
C GLY A 60 -15.96 -2.92 -12.39
N CYS A 61 -15.18 -2.17 -11.63
CA CYS A 61 -13.95 -1.56 -12.11
C CYS A 61 -12.73 -2.25 -11.50
N GLY A 62 -11.61 -2.21 -12.21
CA GLY A 62 -10.32 -2.57 -11.65
C GLY A 62 -9.55 -1.32 -11.26
N LEU A 63 -8.43 -1.50 -10.57
CA LEU A 63 -7.53 -0.40 -10.30
C LEU A 63 -6.20 -0.57 -11.01
N ILE A 64 -5.59 0.57 -11.34
CA ILE A 64 -4.28 0.62 -11.98
C ILE A 64 -3.39 1.51 -11.14
N LEU A 65 -2.18 1.05 -10.87
CA LEU A 65 -1.17 1.87 -10.19
C LEU A 65 -0.66 2.93 -11.16
N THR A 66 -0.58 4.17 -10.69
CA THR A 66 -0.06 5.28 -11.47
C THR A 66 1.33 5.72 -11.01
N ASP A 67 1.58 5.65 -9.73
CA ASP A 67 2.87 6.03 -9.17
C ASP A 67 3.08 5.36 -7.82
N ALA A 68 4.32 5.40 -7.36
CA ALA A 68 4.68 4.91 -6.05
C ALA A 68 5.82 5.76 -5.48
N VAL A 69 5.73 6.05 -4.20
CA VAL A 69 6.80 6.68 -3.43
C VAL A 69 7.11 5.78 -2.25
N ILE A 70 8.36 5.42 -2.07
CA ILE A 70 8.79 4.63 -0.92
C ILE A 70 9.98 5.32 -0.27
N LEU A 71 9.89 5.51 1.05
CA LEU A 71 10.99 6.03 1.85
C LEU A 71 11.45 4.94 2.80
N TYR A 72 12.73 4.60 2.72
CA TYR A 72 13.35 3.57 3.56
C TYR A 72 13.90 4.23 4.81
N LYS A 73 13.41 3.84 5.97
CA LYS A 73 13.78 4.48 7.26
C LYS A 73 14.76 3.65 8.05
N SER A 74 14.65 2.32 7.99
CA SER A 74 15.56 1.41 8.68
C SER A 74 15.55 0.06 7.98
N GLN A 75 16.50 -0.81 8.37
CA GLN A 75 16.65 -2.12 7.76
C GLN A 75 15.68 -3.13 8.38
N GLY A 76 15.16 -4.02 7.55
CA GLY A 76 14.43 -5.20 8.00
C GLY A 76 15.27 -6.45 7.79
N PHE A 77 14.97 -7.50 8.55
CA PHE A 77 15.76 -8.74 8.54
C PHE A 77 14.84 -9.95 8.42
N HIS A 78 15.43 -11.06 7.98
CA HIS A 78 14.70 -12.33 7.87
C HIS A 78 14.03 -12.68 9.21
N GLY A 79 12.77 -13.04 9.14
CA GLY A 79 11.99 -13.43 10.31
C GLY A 79 11.35 -12.30 11.07
N ASP A 80 11.67 -11.05 10.73
CA ASP A 80 11.00 -9.90 11.36
C ASP A 80 9.50 -9.96 11.09
N LEU A 81 8.70 -9.62 12.10
CA LEU A 81 7.27 -9.43 11.92
C LEU A 81 7.03 -7.95 11.70
N LEU A 82 6.52 -7.61 10.53
CA LEU A 82 6.22 -6.23 10.17
C LEU A 82 4.74 -5.97 10.34
N SER A 83 4.40 -4.87 11.00
CA SER A 83 3.03 -4.37 11.04
C SER A 83 2.91 -3.29 9.95
N ILE A 84 2.00 -3.51 9.01
CA ILE A 84 1.77 -2.56 7.92
C ILE A 84 0.43 -1.89 8.17
N LEU A 85 0.50 -0.60 8.46
CA LEU A 85 -0.67 0.25 8.66
C LEU A 85 -1.05 0.88 7.33
N ALA A 86 -2.33 0.91 7.01
CA ALA A 86 -2.80 1.42 5.74
C ALA A 86 -3.96 2.39 5.90
N ALA A 87 -3.99 3.38 5.01
CA ALA A 87 -5.07 4.37 4.91
C ALA A 87 -5.26 4.77 3.47
N VAL A 88 -6.42 5.32 3.16
CA VAL A 88 -6.75 5.85 1.84
C VAL A 88 -7.04 7.33 1.98
N GLY A 89 -6.56 8.12 1.03
CA GLY A 89 -6.80 9.56 1.03
C GLY A 89 -6.52 10.18 -0.33
N ASP A 90 -6.52 11.50 -0.36
CA ASP A 90 -6.25 12.30 -1.57
C ASP A 90 -7.12 11.88 -2.73
N PHE A 91 -8.44 11.79 -2.48
CA PHE A 91 -9.40 11.43 -3.52
C PHE A 91 -9.49 12.50 -4.59
N ASN A 92 -9.56 12.04 -5.83
CA ASN A 92 -9.92 12.89 -6.97
C ASN A 92 -10.99 12.17 -7.78
N LYS A 93 -11.34 12.72 -8.95
CA LYS A 93 -12.44 12.15 -9.74
C LYS A 93 -12.20 10.69 -10.13
N TYR A 94 -10.96 10.32 -10.45
CA TYR A 94 -10.65 9.01 -11.03
C TYR A 94 -9.84 8.10 -10.12
N GLY A 95 -9.41 8.57 -8.97
CA GLY A 95 -8.55 7.75 -8.12
C GLY A 95 -8.32 8.31 -6.73
N CYS A 96 -7.31 7.75 -6.09
CA CYS A 96 -6.91 8.15 -4.75
C CYS A 96 -5.50 7.62 -4.48
N ASP A 97 -5.00 7.89 -3.28
CA ASP A 97 -3.73 7.37 -2.81
C ASP A 97 -3.96 6.39 -1.66
N PHE A 98 -3.19 5.30 -1.67
CA PHE A 98 -3.02 4.43 -0.51
C PHE A 98 -1.74 4.82 0.20
N PHE A 99 -1.83 5.01 1.51
CA PHE A 99 -0.69 5.34 2.37
C PHE A 99 -0.37 4.18 3.28
N PHE A 100 0.93 3.90 3.46
CA PHE A 100 1.37 2.77 4.27
C PHE A 100 2.49 3.20 5.21
N LYS A 101 2.44 2.69 6.43
CA LYS A 101 3.51 2.81 7.40
C LYS A 101 3.92 1.40 7.81
N VAL A 102 5.19 1.07 7.62
CA VAL A 102 5.72 -0.26 7.90
C VAL A 102 6.58 -0.18 9.16
N ILE A 103 6.21 -0.95 10.17
CA ILE A 103 6.82 -0.92 11.48
C ILE A 103 7.30 -2.32 11.86
N GLN A 104 8.50 -2.43 12.40
CA GLN A 104 8.91 -3.67 13.05
C GLN A 104 8.10 -3.82 14.34
N LYS A 105 7.29 -4.86 14.42
CA LYS A 105 6.29 -4.98 15.48
C LYS A 105 6.89 -5.04 16.88
N ASN A 106 8.01 -5.76 17.03
CA ASN A 106 8.61 -5.95 18.35
C ASN A 106 9.24 -4.67 18.93
N SER A 107 9.89 -3.87 18.09
CA SER A 107 10.60 -2.67 18.52
C SER A 107 9.81 -1.39 18.38
N GLY A 108 8.77 -1.40 17.52
CA GLY A 108 8.05 -0.20 17.14
C GLY A 108 8.80 0.70 16.16
N LYS A 109 9.97 0.25 15.66
CA LYS A 109 10.81 1.05 14.78
C LYS A 109 10.19 1.13 13.39
N GLU A 110 10.12 2.32 12.83
CA GLU A 110 9.64 2.52 11.46
C GLU A 110 10.66 1.99 10.46
N VAL A 111 10.25 1.04 9.63
CA VAL A 111 11.09 0.46 8.58
C VAL A 111 10.98 1.25 7.30
N ALA A 112 9.76 1.66 6.94
CA ALA A 112 9.51 2.40 5.71
C ALA A 112 8.15 3.07 5.77
N ARG A 113 7.94 3.99 4.84
CA ARG A 113 6.63 4.52 4.53
C ARG A 113 6.46 4.58 3.03
N ALA A 114 5.24 4.44 2.56
CA ALA A 114 4.95 4.39 1.14
C ALA A 114 3.64 5.06 0.80
N LYS A 115 3.56 5.56 -0.42
CA LYS A 115 2.32 6.03 -1.04
C LYS A 115 2.23 5.38 -2.41
N THR A 116 1.08 4.80 -2.72
CA THR A 116 0.80 4.28 -4.06
C THR A 116 -0.45 4.96 -4.59
N GLY A 117 -0.30 5.66 -5.72
CA GLY A 117 -1.43 6.29 -6.40
C GLY A 117 -2.13 5.30 -7.30
N ILE A 118 -3.46 5.33 -7.29
CA ILE A 118 -4.27 4.46 -8.13
C ILE A 118 -5.30 5.26 -8.90
N VAL A 119 -5.69 4.72 -10.05
CA VAL A 119 -6.88 5.16 -10.78
C VAL A 119 -7.78 3.96 -11.03
N PHE A 120 -9.08 4.22 -11.14
CA PHE A 120 -10.07 3.21 -11.48
C PHE A 120 -10.20 3.11 -12.98
N PHE A 121 -10.33 1.88 -13.48
CA PHE A 121 -10.36 1.59 -14.90
C PHE A 121 -11.50 0.62 -15.23
N ASP A 122 -12.29 0.99 -16.22
CA ASP A 122 -13.35 0.13 -16.74
C ASP A 122 -12.77 -0.69 -17.88
N TYR A 123 -12.49 -1.97 -17.62
CA TYR A 123 -11.88 -2.85 -18.60
C TYR A 123 -12.82 -3.22 -19.75
N ASN A 124 -14.13 -3.13 -19.52
CA ASN A 124 -15.11 -3.38 -20.59
C ASN A 124 -15.13 -2.23 -21.59
N ARG A 125 -15.02 -1.01 -21.11
CA ARG A 125 -15.00 0.21 -21.96
C ARG A 125 -13.61 0.67 -22.33
N GLN A 126 -12.57 0.06 -21.75
CA GLN A 126 -11.16 0.39 -21.98
C GLN A 126 -10.87 1.86 -21.71
N LYS A 127 -11.35 2.39 -20.60
CA LYS A 127 -11.11 3.78 -20.21
C LYS A 127 -11.15 3.96 -18.69
N MET A 128 -10.59 5.09 -18.24
CA MET A 128 -10.67 5.45 -16.82
C MET A 128 -12.12 5.66 -16.42
N ALA A 129 -12.43 5.29 -15.19
CA ALA A 129 -13.75 5.43 -14.61
C ALA A 129 -13.68 6.31 -13.36
N PRO A 130 -14.75 7.05 -13.05
CA PRO A 130 -14.83 7.75 -11.77
C PRO A 130 -14.73 6.78 -10.61
N VAL A 131 -14.25 7.25 -9.47
CA VAL A 131 -14.18 6.43 -8.25
C VAL A 131 -15.58 5.92 -7.94
N PRO A 132 -15.76 4.59 -7.82
CA PRO A 132 -17.09 4.02 -7.53
C PRO A 132 -17.62 4.54 -6.18
N ALA A 133 -18.94 4.80 -6.13
CA ALA A 133 -19.58 5.24 -4.89
C ALA A 133 -19.40 4.22 -3.76
N ALA A 134 -19.46 2.93 -4.09
CA ALA A 134 -19.25 1.87 -3.11
C ALA A 134 -17.85 1.93 -2.49
N PHE A 135 -16.84 2.30 -3.27
CA PHE A 135 -15.49 2.47 -2.75
C PHE A 135 -15.41 3.69 -1.82
N LEU A 136 -15.97 4.82 -2.23
CA LEU A 136 -16.03 6.02 -1.39
C LEU A 136 -16.69 5.71 -0.04
N ASP A 137 -17.80 4.98 -0.05
CA ASP A 137 -18.53 4.63 1.17
C ASP A 137 -17.70 3.72 2.09
N ALA A 138 -16.89 2.84 1.51
CA ALA A 138 -16.12 1.87 2.28
C ALA A 138 -14.80 2.45 2.82
N PHE A 139 -14.20 3.42 2.13
CA PHE A 139 -12.85 3.87 2.43
C PHE A 139 -12.72 5.35 2.82
N ARG A 140 -13.75 6.13 2.61
CA ARG A 140 -13.70 7.56 2.95
C ARG A 140 -14.20 7.86 4.34
#